data_6cd0205d8532ae2cc5b0ce2209d1b922
#
_entry.id   6cd0205d8532ae2cc5b0ce2209d1b922
#
_cell.length_a   1.000
_cell.length_b   1.000
_cell.length_c   1.000
_cell.angle_alpha   90.00
_cell.angle_beta   90.00
_cell.angle_gamma   90.00
#
_symmetry.space_group_name_H-M   'P 1'
#
loop_
_entity.id
_entity.type
_entity.pdbx_description
1 polymer ?
#
loop_
_entity_poly.entity_id
_entity_poly.type
_entity_poly.pdbx_seq_one_letter_code
_entity_poly.pdbx_strand_id
1 'polypeptide(L)'
;GKIIYIGKAKNLKNRVKSYFQKKSYRTPKEQSLLKRIEDFEWIVCQDEADAFITEATLIKKFKPRYKVQLKDDKSFPYLKITNEQFPKVFITRRIFNDKSKYFGPYTDVKSMRRLVDVLYKAFPIRNCYIELNEIDEESKQPLVLKNGLGIRTITENEYQDMVADMISFLKGETQSVEEKLSKQMDYY
;
A
#
# COMPACT_ATOMS: atom_id res chain seq x y z
N GLY A 1 -2.30 -26.85 19.67
CA GLY A 1 -3.62 -26.67 19.09
C GLY A 1 -3.54 -26.07 17.70
N LYS A 2 -4.61 -26.13 16.93
CA LYS A 2 -4.69 -25.55 15.58
C LYS A 2 -5.30 -24.15 15.66
N ILE A 3 -4.62 -23.13 15.12
CA ILE A 3 -5.14 -21.77 15.04
C ILE A 3 -6.30 -21.74 14.04
N ILE A 4 -7.50 -21.43 14.53
CA ILE A 4 -8.73 -21.38 13.72
C ILE A 4 -9.17 -19.97 13.37
N TYR A 5 -8.73 -18.96 14.12
CA TYR A 5 -9.06 -17.56 13.93
C TYR A 5 -7.90 -16.65 14.35
N ILE A 6 -7.69 -15.57 13.65
CA ILE A 6 -6.76 -14.48 13.98
C ILE A 6 -7.48 -13.16 13.76
N GLY A 7 -7.31 -12.20 14.65
CA GLY A 7 -7.90 -10.88 14.53
C GLY A 7 -7.29 -9.86 15.48
N LYS A 8 -7.35 -8.58 15.12
CA LYS A 8 -6.84 -7.47 15.91
C LYS A 8 -7.94 -6.69 16.64
N ALA A 9 -7.58 -5.98 17.68
CA ALA A 9 -8.48 -5.08 18.39
C ALA A 9 -7.71 -3.98 19.14
N LYS A 10 -8.29 -2.78 19.23
CA LYS A 10 -7.77 -1.71 20.10
C LYS A 10 -7.89 -2.07 21.58
N ASN A 11 -8.95 -2.79 21.94
CA ASN A 11 -9.19 -3.30 23.29
C ASN A 11 -9.51 -4.78 23.23
N LEU A 12 -8.53 -5.61 23.57
CA LEU A 12 -8.64 -7.07 23.53
C LEU A 12 -9.68 -7.59 24.50
N LYS A 13 -9.78 -7.06 25.72
CA LYS A 13 -10.77 -7.45 26.72
C LYS A 13 -12.19 -7.29 26.21
N ASN A 14 -12.51 -6.14 25.61
CA ASN A 14 -13.82 -5.88 25.04
C ASN A 14 -14.08 -6.77 23.80
N ARG A 15 -13.07 -6.99 22.99
CA ARG A 15 -13.17 -7.85 21.81
C ARG A 15 -13.47 -9.29 22.20
N VAL A 16 -12.72 -9.85 23.14
CA VAL A 16 -12.92 -11.23 23.63
C VAL A 16 -14.31 -11.35 24.29
N LYS A 17 -14.66 -10.42 25.19
CA LYS A 17 -16.00 -10.41 25.80
C LYS A 17 -17.12 -10.41 24.78
N SER A 18 -16.97 -9.65 23.66
CA SER A 18 -18.00 -9.56 22.62
C SER A 18 -18.30 -10.89 21.93
N TYR A 19 -17.36 -11.83 21.91
CA TYR A 19 -17.59 -13.17 21.39
C TYR A 19 -18.43 -14.04 22.33
N PHE A 20 -18.32 -13.85 23.64
CA PHE A 20 -18.99 -14.69 24.64
C PHE A 20 -20.32 -14.09 25.15
N GLN A 21 -20.59 -12.80 24.87
CA GLN A 21 -21.89 -12.20 25.18
C GLN A 21 -23.00 -12.78 24.29
N LYS A 22 -24.16 -13.06 24.88
CA LYS A 22 -25.34 -13.48 24.12
C LYS A 22 -25.83 -12.37 23.19
N LYS A 23 -25.58 -12.52 21.87
CA LYS A 23 -26.12 -11.64 20.84
C LYS A 23 -27.15 -12.44 20.04
N SER A 24 -28.35 -11.89 19.90
CA SER A 24 -29.45 -12.50 19.12
C SER A 24 -29.19 -12.58 17.62
N TYR A 25 -28.18 -11.82 17.11
CA TYR A 25 -27.86 -11.70 15.67
C TYR A 25 -26.43 -12.15 15.37
N ARG A 26 -26.11 -13.41 15.57
CA ARG A 26 -24.84 -13.99 15.12
C ARG A 26 -24.99 -14.66 13.78
N THR A 27 -24.02 -14.43 12.90
CA THR A 27 -23.94 -15.18 11.65
C THR A 27 -23.68 -16.67 11.92
N PRO A 28 -24.14 -17.60 11.07
CA PRO A 28 -23.85 -19.02 11.22
C PRO A 28 -22.34 -19.32 11.32
N LYS A 29 -21.51 -18.50 10.66
CA LYS A 29 -20.05 -18.59 10.69
C LYS A 29 -19.48 -18.23 12.08
N GLU A 30 -19.99 -17.18 12.71
CA GLU A 30 -19.60 -16.80 14.08
C GLU A 30 -20.04 -17.82 15.11
N GLN A 31 -21.22 -18.39 14.97
CA GLN A 31 -21.72 -19.47 15.82
C GLN A 31 -20.82 -20.71 15.70
N SER A 32 -20.41 -21.08 14.48
CA SER A 32 -19.53 -22.20 14.22
C SER A 32 -18.12 -21.97 14.78
N LEU A 33 -17.61 -20.75 14.71
CA LEU A 33 -16.34 -20.35 15.32
C LEU A 33 -16.38 -20.54 16.84
N LEU A 34 -17.41 -19.96 17.49
CA LEU A 34 -17.54 -20.01 18.95
C LEU A 34 -17.62 -21.42 19.53
N LYS A 35 -18.29 -22.33 18.82
CA LYS A 35 -18.38 -23.75 19.24
C LYS A 35 -17.03 -24.50 19.19
N ARG A 36 -16.02 -23.93 18.53
CA ARG A 36 -14.70 -24.55 18.29
C ARG A 36 -13.55 -23.85 18.97
N ILE A 37 -13.82 -22.74 19.67
CA ILE A 37 -12.82 -22.05 20.48
C ILE A 37 -12.62 -22.87 21.76
N GLU A 38 -11.42 -23.36 21.97
CA GLU A 38 -10.97 -24.02 23.18
C GLU A 38 -10.16 -23.07 24.06
N ASP A 39 -9.28 -22.28 23.41
CA ASP A 39 -8.40 -21.35 24.08
C ASP A 39 -8.08 -20.15 23.16
N PHE A 40 -7.45 -19.10 23.71
CA PHE A 40 -6.99 -17.95 22.96
C PHE A 40 -5.67 -17.40 23.51
N GLU A 41 -4.82 -17.00 22.59
CA GLU A 41 -3.57 -16.31 22.86
C GLU A 41 -3.67 -14.86 22.38
N TRP A 42 -2.85 -13.97 22.92
CA TRP A 42 -2.78 -12.58 22.49
C TRP A 42 -1.35 -12.08 22.38
N ILE A 43 -1.15 -11.14 21.49
CA ILE A 43 0.11 -10.41 21.28
C ILE A 43 -0.20 -8.93 21.48
N VAL A 44 0.57 -8.25 22.31
CA VAL A 44 0.49 -6.81 22.50
C VAL A 44 1.41 -6.15 21.47
N CYS A 45 0.86 -5.29 20.62
CA CYS A 45 1.58 -4.55 19.60
C CYS A 45 1.81 -3.11 20.06
N GLN A 46 2.85 -2.45 19.53
CA GLN A 46 3.20 -1.08 19.92
C GLN A 46 2.16 -0.06 19.45
N ASP A 47 1.63 -0.25 18.24
CA ASP A 47 0.63 0.61 17.65
C ASP A 47 -0.35 -0.16 16.74
N GLU A 48 -1.26 0.58 16.08
CA GLU A 48 -2.26 -0.01 15.19
C GLU A 48 -1.64 -0.58 13.90
N ALA A 49 -0.54 0.01 13.43
CA ALA A 49 0.17 -0.45 12.23
C ALA A 49 0.87 -1.79 12.50
N ASP A 50 1.56 -1.88 13.64
CA ASP A 50 2.21 -3.11 14.09
C ASP A 50 1.18 -4.23 14.29
N ALA A 51 0.04 -3.94 14.91
CA ALA A 51 -1.06 -4.89 15.05
C ALA A 51 -1.60 -5.38 13.71
N PHE A 52 -1.66 -4.50 12.70
CA PHE A 52 -2.11 -4.87 11.35
C PHE A 52 -1.10 -5.77 10.63
N ILE A 53 0.18 -5.41 10.68
CA ILE A 53 1.27 -6.19 10.06
C ILE A 53 1.35 -7.58 10.70
N THR A 54 1.27 -7.63 12.03
CA THR A 54 1.29 -8.87 12.81
C THR A 54 0.09 -9.75 12.44
N GLU A 55 -1.15 -9.21 12.39
CA GLU A 55 -2.34 -9.95 11.96
C GLU A 55 -2.16 -10.52 10.55
N ALA A 56 -1.74 -9.68 9.59
CA ALA A 56 -1.55 -10.11 8.19
C ALA A 56 -0.49 -11.22 8.06
N THR A 57 0.61 -11.10 8.79
CA THR A 57 1.70 -12.09 8.82
C THR A 57 1.22 -13.42 9.39
N LEU A 58 0.51 -13.39 10.51
CA LEU A 58 -0.03 -14.57 11.15
C LEU A 58 -1.11 -15.25 10.28
N ILE A 59 -1.98 -14.49 9.63
CA ILE A 59 -2.97 -15.03 8.69
C ILE A 59 -2.28 -15.72 7.51
N LYS A 60 -1.22 -15.13 6.95
CA LYS A 60 -0.44 -15.72 5.86
C LYS A 60 0.23 -17.02 6.28
N LYS A 61 0.81 -17.03 7.49
CA LYS A 61 1.53 -18.18 8.06
C LYS A 61 0.59 -19.34 8.39
N PHE A 62 -0.51 -19.08 9.10
CA PHE A 62 -1.36 -20.12 9.68
C PHE A 62 -2.61 -20.44 8.86
N LYS A 63 -3.00 -19.57 7.89
CA LYS A 63 -4.16 -19.72 7.01
C LYS A 63 -5.43 -20.19 7.77
N PRO A 64 -5.89 -19.43 8.79
CA PRO A 64 -6.96 -19.87 9.67
C PRO A 64 -8.26 -20.10 8.90
N ARG A 65 -9.03 -21.14 9.30
CA ARG A 65 -10.28 -21.52 8.64
C ARG A 65 -11.35 -20.41 8.73
N TYR A 66 -11.42 -19.72 9.87
CA TYR A 66 -12.38 -18.65 10.11
C TYR A 66 -11.72 -17.30 9.88
N LYS A 67 -11.49 -16.93 8.62
CA LYS A 67 -11.16 -15.56 8.27
C LYS A 67 -12.46 -14.75 8.34
N VAL A 68 -12.61 -13.92 9.37
CA VAL A 68 -13.65 -12.91 9.35
C VAL A 68 -13.23 -11.90 8.28
N GLN A 69 -13.93 -11.91 7.14
CA GLN A 69 -13.95 -10.72 6.30
C GLN A 69 -14.61 -9.65 7.13
N LEU A 70 -13.80 -8.80 7.74
CA LEU A 70 -14.28 -7.62 8.42
C LEU A 70 -15.07 -6.84 7.36
N LYS A 71 -16.38 -6.62 7.59
CA LYS A 71 -17.17 -5.65 6.81
C LYS A 71 -16.58 -4.23 6.93
N ASP A 72 -15.69 -4.03 7.88
CA ASP A 72 -14.83 -2.85 8.09
C ASP A 72 -13.36 -3.16 7.75
N ASP A 73 -13.11 -3.89 6.68
CA ASP A 73 -11.75 -4.08 6.17
C ASP A 73 -11.32 -2.76 5.49
N LYS A 74 -11.19 -1.72 6.31
CA LYS A 74 -10.39 -0.55 5.97
C LYS A 74 -8.94 -0.99 6.01
N SER A 75 -8.56 -1.84 5.04
CA SER A 75 -7.17 -2.17 4.82
C SER A 75 -6.43 -0.85 4.66
N PHE A 76 -5.32 -0.68 5.39
CA PHE A 76 -4.48 0.49 5.24
C PHE A 76 -4.03 0.60 3.77
N PRO A 77 -3.98 1.81 3.24
CA PRO A 77 -3.57 2.02 1.87
C PRO A 77 -2.07 1.78 1.69
N TYR A 78 -1.72 1.40 0.48
CA TYR A 78 -0.37 1.28 -0.04
C TYR A 78 -0.18 2.27 -1.17
N LEU A 79 1.04 2.76 -1.34
CA LEU A 79 1.46 3.41 -2.56
C LEU A 79 1.92 2.33 -3.53
N LYS A 80 1.30 2.24 -4.70
CA LYS A 80 1.64 1.30 -5.74
C LYS A 80 2.38 2.01 -6.86
N ILE A 81 3.50 1.43 -7.30
CA ILE A 81 4.21 1.79 -8.52
C ILE A 81 4.01 0.64 -9.49
N THR A 82 3.37 0.90 -10.62
CA THR A 82 3.06 -0.14 -11.61
C THR A 82 4.32 -0.68 -12.28
N ASN A 83 4.25 -1.93 -12.76
CA ASN A 83 5.32 -2.56 -13.52
C ASN A 83 4.96 -2.50 -15.01
N GLU A 84 5.21 -1.35 -15.62
CA GLU A 84 4.99 -1.06 -17.04
C GLU A 84 6.12 -0.16 -17.57
N GLN A 85 6.20 0.02 -18.87
CA GLN A 85 7.25 0.81 -19.52
C GLN A 85 7.32 2.25 -18.95
N PHE A 86 6.18 2.87 -18.73
CA PHE A 86 6.06 4.16 -18.06
C PHE A 86 5.25 4.00 -16.77
N PRO A 87 5.91 3.59 -15.64
CA PRO A 87 5.22 3.35 -14.39
C PRO A 87 4.40 4.55 -13.91
N LYS A 88 3.24 4.28 -13.33
CA LYS A 88 2.42 5.28 -12.63
C LYS A 88 2.35 4.97 -11.15
N VAL A 89 2.09 6.01 -10.37
CA VAL A 89 2.00 5.94 -8.91
C VAL A 89 0.59 6.25 -8.48
N PHE A 90 0.01 5.43 -7.65
CA PHE A 90 -1.31 5.70 -7.09
C PHE A 90 -1.56 4.94 -5.78
N ILE A 91 -2.56 5.40 -5.05
CA ILE A 91 -2.97 4.81 -3.78
C ILE A 91 -3.88 3.61 -4.04
N THR A 92 -3.57 2.47 -3.44
CA THR A 92 -4.41 1.26 -3.50
C THR A 92 -4.54 0.63 -2.12
N ARG A 93 -5.63 -0.08 -1.88
CA ARG A 93 -5.82 -0.92 -0.68
C ARG A 93 -5.66 -2.40 -0.97
N ARG A 94 -5.42 -2.76 -2.22
CA ARG A 94 -5.26 -4.15 -2.66
C ARG A 94 -3.85 -4.36 -3.17
N ILE A 95 -3.22 -5.44 -2.73
CA ILE A 95 -1.94 -5.92 -3.27
C ILE A 95 -2.26 -7.03 -4.25
N PHE A 96 -1.76 -6.89 -5.48
CA PHE A 96 -1.88 -7.88 -6.54
C PHE A 96 -0.51 -8.52 -6.79
N ASN A 97 -0.51 -9.73 -7.31
CA ASN A 97 0.74 -10.39 -7.73
C ASN A 97 1.05 -10.03 -9.20
N ASP A 98 1.31 -8.75 -9.45
CA ASP A 98 1.48 -8.17 -10.78
C ASP A 98 2.89 -7.57 -11.00
N LYS A 99 3.87 -8.00 -10.20
CA LYS A 99 5.26 -7.50 -10.21
C LYS A 99 5.39 -6.00 -9.89
N SER A 100 4.30 -5.29 -9.58
CA SER A 100 4.34 -3.89 -9.14
C SER A 100 5.01 -3.75 -7.76
N LYS A 101 5.58 -2.58 -7.49
CA LYS A 101 6.17 -2.27 -6.18
C LYS A 101 5.12 -1.64 -5.28
N TYR A 102 5.09 -2.07 -4.01
CA TYR A 102 4.13 -1.59 -3.00
C TYR A 102 4.89 -1.06 -1.80
N PHE A 103 4.57 0.15 -1.38
CA PHE A 103 5.13 0.81 -0.20
C PHE A 103 4.03 1.02 0.84
N GLY A 104 4.35 0.77 2.10
CA GLY A 104 3.36 0.83 3.19
C GLY A 104 3.26 -0.50 3.94
N PRO A 105 2.23 -0.72 4.74
CA PRO A 105 0.97 0.04 4.83
C PRO A 105 1.11 1.41 5.53
N TYR A 106 0.34 2.40 5.07
CA TYR A 106 0.29 3.71 5.70
C TYR A 106 -0.92 3.82 6.63
N THR A 107 -0.71 4.28 7.85
CA THR A 107 -1.77 4.43 8.86
C THR A 107 -2.55 5.72 8.69
N ASP A 108 -1.88 6.80 8.29
CA ASP A 108 -2.49 8.10 8.04
C ASP A 108 -2.69 8.35 6.54
N VAL A 109 -3.95 8.26 6.11
CA VAL A 109 -4.36 8.51 4.73
C VAL A 109 -4.14 9.96 4.30
N LYS A 110 -4.25 10.93 5.22
CA LYS A 110 -4.06 12.35 4.89
C LYS A 110 -2.59 12.63 4.59
N SER A 111 -1.69 12.15 5.45
CA SER A 111 -0.25 12.28 5.23
C SER A 111 0.20 11.56 3.97
N MET A 112 -0.38 10.39 3.70
CA MET A 112 -0.10 9.66 2.47
C MET A 112 -0.52 10.43 1.20
N ARG A 113 -1.70 11.06 1.19
CA ARG A 113 -2.12 11.90 0.06
C ARG A 113 -1.17 13.07 -0.15
N ARG A 114 -0.75 13.74 0.94
CA ARG A 114 0.25 14.82 0.86
C ARG A 114 1.57 14.31 0.29
N LEU A 115 2.01 13.12 0.71
CA LEU A 115 3.21 12.49 0.14
C LEU A 115 3.08 12.29 -1.37
N VAL A 116 1.94 11.77 -1.86
CA VAL A 116 1.68 11.60 -3.29
C VAL A 116 1.71 12.94 -4.03
N ASP A 117 1.11 13.99 -3.47
CA ASP A 117 1.13 15.34 -4.06
C ASP A 117 2.56 15.88 -4.15
N VAL A 118 3.40 15.63 -3.13
CA VAL A 118 4.83 16.00 -3.14
C VAL A 118 5.59 15.20 -4.18
N LEU A 119 5.34 13.90 -4.27
CA LEU A 119 5.98 13.05 -5.28
C LEU A 119 5.66 13.52 -6.71
N TYR A 120 4.42 13.88 -7.01
CA TYR A 120 4.05 14.41 -8.33
C TYR A 120 4.65 15.79 -8.64
N LYS A 121 4.97 16.57 -7.62
CA LYS A 121 5.68 17.84 -7.79
C LYS A 121 7.17 17.66 -8.02
N ALA A 122 7.79 16.77 -7.22
CA ALA A 122 9.23 16.51 -7.27
C ALA A 122 9.62 15.64 -8.48
N PHE A 123 8.78 14.67 -8.81
CA PHE A 123 8.99 13.73 -9.90
C PHE A 123 7.83 13.86 -10.89
N PRO A 124 8.01 14.45 -12.06
CA PRO A 124 6.96 14.62 -13.07
C PRO A 124 6.59 13.28 -13.71
N ILE A 125 5.92 12.42 -12.94
CA ILE A 125 5.47 11.10 -13.35
C ILE A 125 4.06 11.23 -13.91
N ARG A 126 3.70 10.38 -14.86
CA ARG A 126 2.35 10.36 -15.42
C ARG A 126 1.30 9.97 -14.37
N ASN A 127 0.16 10.62 -14.41
CA ASN A 127 -1.01 10.32 -13.58
C ASN A 127 -2.21 9.84 -14.40
N CYS A 128 -2.05 9.72 -15.72
CA CYS A 128 -3.12 9.26 -16.61
C CYS A 128 -3.28 7.74 -16.59
N TYR A 129 -4.51 7.28 -16.87
CA TYR A 129 -4.86 5.85 -16.94
C TYR A 129 -4.74 5.27 -18.36
N ILE A 130 -4.24 6.06 -19.32
CA ILE A 130 -4.05 5.60 -20.70
C ILE A 130 -2.95 4.53 -20.70
N GLU A 131 -3.23 3.36 -21.25
CA GLU A 131 -2.22 2.34 -21.52
C GLU A 131 -1.34 2.82 -22.68
N LEU A 132 -0.05 2.97 -22.42
CA LEU A 132 0.93 3.44 -23.40
C LEU A 132 1.62 2.26 -24.10
N ASN A 133 0.99 1.09 -24.12
CA ASN A 133 1.56 -0.14 -24.68
C ASN A 133 1.60 -0.17 -26.21
N GLU A 134 1.04 0.85 -26.89
CA GLU A 134 0.97 0.95 -28.36
C GLU A 134 1.66 2.22 -28.88
N ILE A 135 2.79 2.57 -28.31
CA ILE A 135 3.69 3.48 -29.04
C ILE A 135 4.41 2.56 -30.02
N ASP A 136 4.03 2.62 -31.28
CA ASP A 136 4.71 1.96 -32.39
C ASP A 136 6.21 2.06 -32.23
N GLU A 137 6.94 0.93 -32.31
CA GLU A 137 8.39 0.93 -32.24
C GLU A 137 9.05 1.81 -33.32
N GLU A 138 8.31 2.13 -34.38
CA GLU A 138 8.71 3.07 -35.44
C GLU A 138 8.57 4.55 -35.05
N SER A 139 7.61 4.90 -34.16
CA SER A 139 7.47 6.27 -33.68
C SER A 139 8.17 6.40 -32.32
N LYS A 140 9.47 6.49 -32.24
CA LYS A 140 10.25 6.88 -31.05
C LYS A 140 9.87 8.29 -30.55
N GLN A 141 8.58 8.60 -30.46
CA GLN A 141 8.12 9.88 -29.97
C GLN A 141 8.27 9.94 -28.47
N PRO A 142 8.95 10.95 -27.95
CA PRO A 142 9.15 11.12 -26.52
C PRO A 142 7.81 11.34 -25.81
N LEU A 143 7.66 10.77 -24.61
CA LEU A 143 6.47 11.00 -23.80
C LEU A 143 6.32 12.47 -23.44
N VAL A 144 5.17 13.04 -23.73
CA VAL A 144 4.86 14.42 -23.35
C VAL A 144 4.16 14.42 -22.00
N LEU A 145 4.86 14.88 -20.97
CA LEU A 145 4.31 15.04 -19.63
C LEU A 145 3.84 16.47 -19.41
N LYS A 146 2.60 16.61 -18.99
CA LYS A 146 2.05 17.89 -18.53
C LYS A 146 1.97 17.87 -17.02
N ASN A 147 2.76 18.68 -16.36
CA ASN A 147 2.71 18.89 -14.90
C ASN A 147 2.49 20.37 -14.59
N GLY A 148 2.40 20.73 -13.31
CA GLY A 148 2.24 22.11 -12.86
C GLY A 148 3.38 23.06 -13.28
N LEU A 149 4.49 22.53 -13.80
CA LEU A 149 5.67 23.28 -14.28
C LEU A 149 5.68 23.45 -15.80
N GLY A 150 4.69 22.91 -16.53
CA GLY A 150 4.58 23.04 -17.98
C GLY A 150 4.49 21.69 -18.72
N ILE A 151 4.81 21.73 -20.02
CA ILE A 151 4.87 20.56 -20.88
C ILE A 151 6.34 20.18 -21.05
N ARG A 152 6.69 18.97 -20.66
CA ARG A 152 8.05 18.43 -20.83
C ARG A 152 8.00 17.17 -21.67
N THR A 153 8.89 17.11 -22.64
CA THR A 153 9.16 15.91 -23.41
C THR A 153 10.25 15.11 -22.71
N ILE A 154 10.03 13.82 -22.49
CA ILE A 154 10.94 12.96 -21.76
C ILE A 154 11.14 11.63 -22.51
N THR A 155 12.36 11.13 -22.55
CA THR A 155 12.68 9.81 -23.08
C THR A 155 12.34 8.72 -22.09
N GLU A 156 12.21 7.47 -22.55
CA GLU A 156 11.96 6.32 -21.68
C GLU A 156 13.06 6.18 -20.61
N ASN A 157 14.33 6.31 -20.98
CA ASN A 157 15.45 6.18 -20.05
C ASN A 157 15.39 7.24 -18.95
N GLU A 158 15.20 8.51 -19.30
CA GLU A 158 15.04 9.60 -18.32
C GLU A 158 13.84 9.35 -17.39
N TYR A 159 12.74 8.77 -17.93
CA TYR A 159 11.58 8.44 -17.12
C TYR A 159 11.86 7.31 -16.13
N GLN A 160 12.54 6.26 -16.57
CA GLN A 160 12.94 5.14 -15.70
C GLN A 160 13.92 5.59 -14.62
N ASP A 161 14.88 6.45 -14.93
CA ASP A 161 15.80 7.02 -13.95
C ASP A 161 15.05 7.82 -12.88
N MET A 162 14.10 8.64 -13.29
CA MET A 162 13.26 9.41 -12.38
C MET A 162 12.40 8.52 -11.49
N VAL A 163 11.87 7.41 -12.02
CA VAL A 163 11.14 6.42 -11.23
C VAL A 163 12.06 5.70 -10.25
N ALA A 164 13.31 5.41 -10.64
CA ALA A 164 14.31 4.81 -9.76
C ALA A 164 14.66 5.75 -8.59
N ASP A 165 14.90 7.03 -8.86
CA ASP A 165 15.15 8.05 -7.83
C ASP A 165 13.98 8.18 -6.86
N MET A 166 12.75 8.16 -7.35
CA MET A 166 11.56 8.16 -6.52
C MET A 166 11.46 6.91 -5.63
N ILE A 167 11.82 5.74 -6.15
CA ILE A 167 11.85 4.50 -5.38
C ILE A 167 12.89 4.57 -4.27
N SER A 168 14.09 5.10 -4.54
CA SER A 168 15.14 5.31 -3.55
C SER A 168 14.69 6.27 -2.46
N PHE A 169 14.04 7.36 -2.83
CA PHE A 169 13.43 8.29 -1.88
C PHE A 169 12.40 7.59 -0.97
N LEU A 170 11.50 6.78 -1.52
CA LEU A 170 10.48 6.03 -0.76
C LEU A 170 11.07 4.97 0.17
N LYS A 171 12.28 4.49 -0.11
CA LYS A 171 13.03 3.57 0.76
C LYS A 171 13.81 4.29 1.87
N GLY A 172 13.89 5.63 1.84
CA GLY A 172 14.67 6.42 2.76
C GLY A 172 16.15 6.57 2.38
N GLU A 173 16.52 6.21 1.15
CA GLU A 173 17.86 6.39 0.56
C GLU A 173 17.95 7.82 -0.01
N THR A 174 17.95 8.86 0.88
CA THR A 174 17.69 10.25 0.46
C THR A 174 18.91 11.00 -0.04
N GLN A 175 20.15 10.63 0.36
CA GLN A 175 21.36 11.39 0.06
C GLN A 175 21.59 11.63 -1.45
N SER A 176 21.43 10.60 -2.28
CA SER A 176 21.61 10.74 -3.73
C SER A 176 20.53 11.59 -4.41
N VAL A 177 19.31 11.56 -3.85
CA VAL A 177 18.15 12.31 -4.38
C VAL A 177 18.25 13.79 -3.99
N GLU A 178 18.68 14.07 -2.76
CA GLU A 178 18.90 15.43 -2.26
C GLU A 178 19.98 16.17 -3.08
N GLU A 179 21.09 15.52 -3.36
CA GLU A 179 22.16 16.07 -4.20
C GLU A 179 21.71 16.38 -5.63
N LYS A 180 20.88 15.52 -6.23
CA LYS A 180 20.33 15.76 -7.57
C LYS A 180 19.32 16.90 -7.60
N LEU A 181 18.41 16.94 -6.60
CA LEU A 181 17.42 18.01 -6.50
C LEU A 181 18.07 19.37 -6.19
N SER A 182 19.09 19.41 -5.34
CA SER A 182 19.86 20.63 -5.05
C SER A 182 20.51 21.19 -6.33
N LYS A 183 21.18 20.32 -7.12
CA LYS A 183 21.78 20.73 -8.39
C LYS A 183 20.76 21.23 -9.42
N GLN A 184 19.51 20.73 -9.39
CA GLN A 184 18.45 21.22 -10.26
C GLN A 184 17.90 22.58 -9.79
N MET A 185 17.90 22.84 -8.49
CA MET A 185 17.46 24.13 -7.93
C MET A 185 18.46 25.25 -8.20
N ASP A 186 19.76 24.96 -8.24
CA ASP A 186 20.81 25.94 -8.55
C ASP A 186 20.83 26.36 -10.04
N TYR A 187 20.05 25.69 -10.89
CA TYR A 187 19.98 25.97 -12.33
C TYR A 187 18.80 26.89 -12.72
N TYR A 188 17.97 27.30 -11.75
CA TYR A 188 16.83 28.21 -11.90
C TYR A 188 17.01 29.47 -11.07
#